data_e12dafd9bdc0138fd514e904b798872f
#
_entry.id   e12dafd9bdc0138fd514e904b798872f
#
_cell.length_a   1.000
_cell.length_b   1.000
_cell.length_c   1.000
_cell.angle_alpha   90.00
_cell.angle_beta   90.00
_cell.angle_gamma   90.00
#
_symmetry.space_group_name_H-M   'P 1'
#
loop_
_entity.id
_entity.type
_entity.pdbx_description
1 polymer ?
#
loop_
_entity_poly.entity_id
_entity_poly.type
_entity_poly.pdbx_seq_one_letter_code
_entity_poly.pdbx_strand_id
1 'polypeptide(L)'
;MVFVYLCKDMRLYTIKQTILGLTATMLLSGCGAFDIHPYDVDVKGTTSINSRNIRQIEQATQGKDTLRFACISDTHQWYTDMRDALNDINRRKDSIDFVIHCGDLTDTGTNKEFEWCDRVMGNLQLPYVAMIGNHDFLGTGEEYYVKKYGTKNISMIAGRVKFVFLNTNATEYDHVASVPDLNYIRQQAEEDTDKFDRTIVLMHARPYSDQFNNNIAEPFEYYLQNFLKPMFCINGHDHSTKIDDIFNDGLIYYGLPSVVKRKYLIFTITPSSYHYEIVDF
;
A
#
# COMPACT_ATOMS: atom_id res chain seq x y z
N MET A 1 -73.16 -2.98 31.13
CA MET A 1 -72.32 -1.97 30.44
C MET A 1 -70.90 -1.84 31.06
N VAL A 2 -70.70 -2.02 32.35
CA VAL A 2 -69.38 -1.89 33.05
C VAL A 2 -68.38 -2.97 32.67
N PHE A 3 -68.79 -4.22 32.43
CA PHE A 3 -67.93 -5.38 32.14
C PHE A 3 -67.25 -5.29 30.77
N VAL A 4 -67.84 -4.62 29.78
CA VAL A 4 -67.27 -4.47 28.43
C VAL A 4 -66.15 -3.42 28.40
N TYR A 5 -66.21 -2.40 29.26
CA TYR A 5 -65.17 -1.38 29.40
C TYR A 5 -63.93 -1.94 30.07
N LEU A 6 -64.08 -2.72 31.14
CA LEU A 6 -62.96 -3.35 31.83
C LEU A 6 -62.17 -4.35 30.96
N CYS A 7 -62.87 -5.12 30.10
CA CYS A 7 -62.19 -6.00 29.12
C CYS A 7 -61.40 -5.27 28.02
N LYS A 8 -61.88 -4.09 27.62
CA LYS A 8 -61.18 -3.28 26.61
C LYS A 8 -59.91 -2.64 27.17
N ASP A 9 -59.96 -2.16 28.40
CA ASP A 9 -58.80 -1.57 29.07
C ASP A 9 -57.72 -2.60 29.38
N MET A 10 -58.09 -3.80 29.82
CA MET A 10 -57.17 -4.91 30.04
C MET A 10 -56.48 -5.37 28.72
N ARG A 11 -57.19 -5.43 27.59
CA ARG A 11 -56.56 -5.75 26.30
C ARG A 11 -55.60 -4.68 25.83
N LEU A 12 -55.94 -3.41 25.99
CA LEU A 12 -55.08 -2.29 25.66
C LEU A 12 -53.81 -2.24 26.54
N TYR A 13 -53.94 -2.59 27.82
CA TYR A 13 -52.82 -2.69 28.76
C TYR A 13 -51.87 -3.82 28.39
N THR A 14 -52.41 -4.99 28.04
CA THR A 14 -51.61 -6.16 27.62
C THR A 14 -50.89 -5.88 26.29
N ILE A 15 -51.54 -5.22 25.33
CA ILE A 15 -50.90 -4.85 24.04
C ILE A 15 -49.77 -3.86 24.29
N LYS A 16 -49.95 -2.83 25.15
CA LYS A 16 -48.90 -1.88 25.48
C LYS A 16 -47.71 -2.56 26.16
N GLN A 17 -47.93 -3.47 27.06
CA GLN A 17 -46.89 -4.25 27.75
C GLN A 17 -46.14 -5.16 26.75
N THR A 18 -46.83 -5.78 25.80
CA THR A 18 -46.22 -6.64 24.78
C THR A 18 -45.38 -5.82 23.81
N ILE A 19 -45.88 -4.65 23.38
CA ILE A 19 -45.13 -3.74 22.53
C ILE A 19 -43.87 -3.19 23.24
N LEU A 20 -43.99 -2.79 24.50
CA LEU A 20 -42.89 -2.31 25.32
C LEU A 20 -41.83 -3.42 25.53
N GLY A 21 -42.27 -4.66 25.76
CA GLY A 21 -41.37 -5.83 25.85
C GLY A 21 -40.66 -6.14 24.55
N LEU A 22 -41.34 -6.08 23.40
CA LEU A 22 -40.75 -6.27 22.07
C LEU A 22 -39.75 -5.15 21.71
N THR A 23 -40.07 -3.90 22.06
CA THR A 23 -39.17 -2.77 21.82
C THR A 23 -37.92 -2.85 22.71
N ALA A 24 -38.06 -3.25 23.96
CA ALA A 24 -36.95 -3.46 24.88
C ALA A 24 -36.06 -4.64 24.44
N THR A 25 -36.65 -5.73 23.92
CA THR A 25 -35.87 -6.86 23.37
C THR A 25 -35.14 -6.49 22.07
N MET A 26 -35.74 -5.67 21.18
CA MET A 26 -35.07 -5.15 20.00
C MET A 26 -33.91 -4.19 20.34
N LEU A 27 -34.05 -3.37 21.38
CA LEU A 27 -32.99 -2.49 21.86
C LEU A 27 -31.85 -3.26 22.53
N LEU A 28 -32.14 -4.37 23.22
CA LEU A 28 -31.12 -5.21 23.85
C LEU A 28 -30.41 -6.16 22.89
N SER A 29 -31.06 -6.57 21.78
CA SER A 29 -30.41 -7.38 20.73
C SER A 29 -29.60 -6.53 19.76
N GLY A 30 -29.71 -5.20 19.79
CA GLY A 30 -28.92 -4.29 19.01
C GLY A 30 -27.49 -4.06 19.52
N CYS A 31 -27.13 -4.47 20.72
CA CYS A 31 -25.81 -4.29 21.28
C CYS A 31 -24.67 -5.02 20.51
N GLY A 32 -24.97 -6.10 19.79
CA GLY A 32 -23.97 -6.77 18.94
C GLY A 32 -23.93 -6.27 17.49
N ALA A 33 -24.90 -5.43 17.07
CA ALA A 33 -24.92 -4.89 15.69
C ALA A 33 -23.98 -3.67 15.52
N PHE A 34 -23.43 -3.14 16.62
CA PHE A 34 -22.51 -1.99 16.66
C PHE A 34 -21.18 -2.37 17.33
N ASP A 35 -20.80 -3.62 17.31
CA ASP A 35 -19.50 -4.09 17.80
C ASP A 35 -18.41 -3.78 16.75
N ILE A 36 -18.37 -2.49 16.33
CA ILE A 36 -17.25 -1.92 15.60
C ILE A 36 -16.34 -1.30 16.66
N HIS A 37 -15.43 -2.11 17.18
CA HIS A 37 -14.37 -1.56 18.01
C HIS A 37 -13.41 -0.81 17.07
N PRO A 38 -13.21 0.52 17.24
CA PRO A 38 -12.39 1.31 16.33
C PRO A 38 -10.92 0.86 16.30
N TYR A 39 -10.49 0.05 17.27
CA TYR A 39 -9.16 -0.54 17.36
C TYR A 39 -9.13 -2.04 16.99
N ASP A 40 -10.22 -2.58 16.49
CA ASP A 40 -10.25 -3.98 16.06
C ASP A 40 -9.83 -4.07 14.59
N VAL A 41 -8.74 -4.80 14.34
CA VAL A 41 -8.21 -4.99 12.98
C VAL A 41 -8.72 -6.32 12.43
N ASP A 42 -9.86 -6.26 11.72
CA ASP A 42 -10.46 -7.38 11.00
C ASP A 42 -10.05 -7.37 9.52
N VAL A 43 -9.04 -8.15 9.18
CA VAL A 43 -8.55 -8.27 7.80
C VAL A 43 -9.32 -9.34 7.05
N LYS A 44 -10.15 -8.93 6.11
CA LYS A 44 -10.94 -9.84 5.27
C LYS A 44 -10.18 -10.31 4.02
N GLY A 45 -10.54 -11.52 3.60
CA GLY A 45 -10.05 -12.11 2.35
C GLY A 45 -8.59 -12.54 2.41
N THR A 46 -7.88 -12.41 1.29
CA THR A 46 -6.51 -12.88 1.14
C THR A 46 -5.53 -12.03 1.96
N THR A 47 -4.62 -12.69 2.68
CA THR A 47 -3.53 -12.08 3.45
C THR A 47 -2.17 -12.43 2.85
N SER A 48 -1.10 -11.81 3.35
CA SER A 48 0.28 -11.99 2.86
C SER A 48 0.40 -11.76 1.35
N ILE A 49 -0.28 -10.70 0.88
CA ILE A 49 -0.42 -10.39 -0.56
C ILE A 49 0.96 -10.22 -1.20
N ASN A 50 1.84 -9.41 -0.60
CA ASN A 50 3.16 -9.15 -1.18
C ASN A 50 3.97 -10.44 -1.34
N SER A 51 4.06 -11.28 -0.31
CA SER A 51 4.83 -12.53 -0.37
C SER A 51 4.32 -13.51 -1.44
N ARG A 52 3.01 -13.52 -1.68
CA ARG A 52 2.40 -14.37 -2.72
C ARG A 52 2.70 -13.84 -4.11
N ASN A 53 2.50 -12.53 -4.29
CA ASN A 53 2.69 -11.88 -5.58
C ASN A 53 4.18 -11.81 -5.95
N ILE A 54 5.08 -11.59 -4.99
CA ILE A 54 6.53 -11.64 -5.22
C ILE A 54 6.94 -12.99 -5.78
N ARG A 55 6.53 -14.11 -5.18
CA ARG A 55 6.82 -15.45 -5.73
C ARG A 55 6.30 -15.61 -7.16
N GLN A 56 5.11 -15.07 -7.46
CA GLN A 56 4.55 -15.10 -8.80
C GLN A 56 5.37 -14.25 -9.78
N ILE A 57 5.79 -13.04 -9.38
CA ILE A 57 6.63 -12.14 -10.19
C ILE A 57 7.98 -12.81 -10.48
N GLU A 58 8.65 -13.31 -9.45
CA GLU A 58 9.96 -13.95 -9.58
C GLU A 58 9.91 -15.18 -10.53
N GLN A 59 8.86 -15.99 -10.42
CA GLN A 59 8.64 -17.13 -11.32
C GLN A 59 8.36 -16.69 -12.76
N ALA A 60 7.49 -15.69 -12.93
CA ALA A 60 7.09 -15.20 -14.26
C ALA A 60 8.20 -14.44 -14.99
N THR A 61 9.15 -13.87 -14.24
CA THR A 61 10.27 -13.09 -14.79
C THR A 61 11.59 -13.87 -14.84
N GLN A 62 11.61 -15.11 -14.39
CA GLN A 62 12.81 -15.95 -14.43
C GLN A 62 13.35 -16.08 -15.86
N GLY A 63 14.61 -15.67 -16.05
CA GLY A 63 15.28 -15.73 -17.35
C GLY A 63 14.87 -14.65 -18.35
N LYS A 64 14.05 -13.66 -17.94
CA LYS A 64 13.78 -12.50 -18.77
C LYS A 64 14.95 -11.53 -18.75
N ASP A 65 15.36 -11.09 -19.93
CA ASP A 65 16.39 -10.06 -20.10
C ASP A 65 15.82 -8.63 -20.02
N THR A 66 14.54 -8.49 -20.33
CA THR A 66 13.83 -7.21 -20.28
C THR A 66 12.66 -7.31 -19.31
N LEU A 67 12.57 -6.36 -18.39
CA LEU A 67 11.46 -6.20 -17.46
C LEU A 67 10.69 -4.92 -17.78
N ARG A 68 9.37 -4.98 -17.69
CA ARG A 68 8.54 -3.79 -17.81
C ARG A 68 7.50 -3.77 -16.69
N PHE A 69 7.50 -2.73 -15.88
CA PHE A 69 6.60 -2.62 -14.73
C PHE A 69 5.98 -1.23 -14.62
N ALA A 70 4.76 -1.18 -14.12
CA ALA A 70 4.05 0.08 -13.87
C ALA A 70 4.12 0.45 -12.39
N CYS A 71 4.21 1.76 -12.11
CA CYS A 71 4.21 2.30 -10.76
C CYS A 71 3.07 3.31 -10.59
N ILE A 72 2.22 3.08 -9.60
CA ILE A 72 1.20 4.02 -9.10
C ILE A 72 1.51 4.37 -7.65
N SER A 73 0.96 5.46 -7.14
CA SER A 73 1.15 5.89 -5.75
C SER A 73 0.02 6.79 -5.28
N ASP A 74 -0.08 6.98 -3.96
CA ASP A 74 -0.89 8.01 -3.32
C ASP A 74 -2.35 7.96 -3.81
N THR A 75 -2.96 6.78 -3.64
CA THR A 75 -4.35 6.55 -4.08
C THR A 75 -5.37 7.11 -3.08
N HIS A 76 -5.03 7.14 -1.77
CA HIS A 76 -5.88 7.71 -0.73
C HIS A 76 -7.35 7.30 -0.90
N GLN A 77 -8.25 8.27 -1.00
CA GLN A 77 -9.68 8.10 -1.26
C GLN A 77 -10.07 8.16 -2.76
N TRP A 78 -9.10 8.31 -3.67
CA TRP A 78 -9.33 8.51 -5.11
C TRP A 78 -9.59 7.18 -5.84
N TYR A 79 -10.53 6.36 -5.33
CA TYR A 79 -10.81 5.00 -5.84
C TYR A 79 -11.27 4.96 -7.29
N THR A 80 -11.92 6.04 -7.79
CA THR A 80 -12.33 6.14 -9.19
C THR A 80 -11.12 6.32 -10.10
N ASP A 81 -10.25 7.25 -9.77
CA ASP A 81 -9.03 7.49 -10.55
C ASP A 81 -8.08 6.29 -10.47
N MET A 82 -7.95 5.68 -9.29
CA MET A 82 -7.22 4.42 -9.13
C MET A 82 -7.77 3.31 -10.05
N ARG A 83 -9.08 3.12 -10.09
CA ARG A 83 -9.72 2.12 -10.96
C ARG A 83 -9.44 2.43 -12.43
N ASP A 84 -9.49 3.69 -12.84
CA ASP A 84 -9.20 4.09 -14.22
C ASP A 84 -7.74 3.80 -14.58
N ALA A 85 -6.78 4.10 -13.67
CA ALA A 85 -5.37 3.74 -13.83
C ALA A 85 -5.19 2.23 -14.02
N LEU A 86 -5.80 1.41 -13.13
CA LEU A 86 -5.71 -0.05 -13.21
C LEU A 86 -6.36 -0.60 -14.48
N ASN A 87 -7.45 0.00 -14.96
CA ASN A 87 -8.06 -0.36 -16.24
C ASN A 87 -7.13 -0.06 -17.42
N ASP A 88 -6.41 1.07 -17.40
CA ASP A 88 -5.41 1.39 -18.42
C ASP A 88 -4.23 0.41 -18.38
N ILE A 89 -3.71 0.11 -17.19
CA ILE A 89 -2.66 -0.91 -16.98
C ILE A 89 -3.13 -2.27 -17.50
N ASN A 90 -4.36 -2.69 -17.19
CA ASN A 90 -4.93 -3.96 -17.68
C ASN A 90 -5.01 -4.02 -19.21
N ARG A 91 -5.26 -2.90 -19.91
CA ARG A 91 -5.23 -2.85 -21.38
C ARG A 91 -3.80 -3.09 -21.92
N ARG A 92 -2.77 -2.86 -21.11
CA ARG A 92 -1.34 -3.02 -21.45
C ARG A 92 -0.73 -4.28 -20.87
N LYS A 93 -1.50 -5.15 -20.21
CA LYS A 93 -1.01 -6.30 -19.44
C LYS A 93 -0.08 -7.25 -20.18
N ASP A 94 -0.25 -7.38 -21.50
CA ASP A 94 0.60 -8.25 -22.32
C ASP A 94 2.02 -7.70 -22.50
N SER A 95 2.24 -6.43 -22.12
CA SER A 95 3.53 -5.73 -22.18
C SER A 95 4.04 -5.28 -20.82
N ILE A 96 3.35 -5.57 -19.73
CA ILE A 96 3.74 -5.22 -18.36
C ILE A 96 3.86 -6.51 -17.56
N ASP A 97 4.94 -6.69 -16.83
CA ASP A 97 5.20 -7.89 -16.03
C ASP A 97 4.51 -7.84 -14.67
N PHE A 98 4.52 -6.69 -14.01
CA PHE A 98 3.93 -6.49 -12.68
C PHE A 98 3.68 -5.00 -12.40
N VAL A 99 3.02 -4.73 -11.29
CA VAL A 99 2.71 -3.37 -10.84
C VAL A 99 3.27 -3.14 -9.43
N ILE A 100 3.70 -1.91 -9.15
CA ILE A 100 4.12 -1.46 -7.82
C ILE A 100 3.21 -0.32 -7.38
N HIS A 101 2.70 -0.40 -6.16
CA HIS A 101 2.01 0.68 -5.48
C HIS A 101 2.93 1.24 -4.39
N CYS A 102 3.37 2.48 -4.54
CA CYS A 102 4.41 3.10 -3.71
C CYS A 102 3.89 3.78 -2.43
N GLY A 103 2.84 3.24 -1.82
CA GLY A 103 2.32 3.70 -0.52
C GLY A 103 1.14 4.68 -0.64
N ASP A 104 0.58 5.03 0.51
CA ASP A 104 -0.66 5.78 0.67
C ASP A 104 -1.83 5.11 -0.08
N LEU A 105 -2.08 3.86 0.32
CA LEU A 105 -3.22 3.05 -0.11
C LEU A 105 -4.54 3.62 0.41
N THR A 106 -4.48 4.27 1.57
CA THR A 106 -5.60 4.83 2.33
C THR A 106 -5.38 6.31 2.62
N ASP A 107 -6.42 7.02 3.06
CA ASP A 107 -6.34 8.42 3.48
C ASP A 107 -6.18 8.56 5.00
N THR A 108 -6.81 7.66 5.76
CA THR A 108 -6.86 7.72 7.23
C THR A 108 -6.53 6.39 7.91
N GLY A 109 -6.01 5.40 7.19
CA GLY A 109 -5.56 4.12 7.74
C GLY A 109 -6.68 3.23 8.29
N THR A 110 -7.94 3.49 7.95
CA THR A 110 -9.05 2.71 8.47
C THR A 110 -9.20 1.37 7.76
N ASN A 111 -9.69 0.35 8.50
CA ASN A 111 -10.01 -0.97 7.92
C ASN A 111 -10.89 -0.84 6.67
N LYS A 112 -11.82 0.11 6.68
CA LYS A 112 -12.77 0.30 5.59
C LYS A 112 -12.13 0.84 4.32
N GLU A 113 -11.18 1.74 4.46
CA GLU A 113 -10.43 2.29 3.32
C GLU A 113 -9.53 1.21 2.72
N PHE A 114 -8.85 0.42 3.54
CA PHE A 114 -8.11 -0.75 3.03
C PHE A 114 -9.01 -1.74 2.29
N GLU A 115 -10.22 -2.03 2.80
CA GLU A 115 -11.19 -2.88 2.09
C GLU A 115 -11.61 -2.30 0.74
N TRP A 116 -11.76 -0.96 0.65
CA TRP A 116 -12.10 -0.29 -0.61
C TRP A 116 -10.93 -0.33 -1.59
N CYS A 117 -9.73 -0.01 -1.12
CA CYS A 117 -8.50 -0.11 -1.92
C CYS A 117 -8.32 -1.55 -2.45
N ASP A 118 -8.42 -2.55 -1.57
CA ASP A 118 -8.29 -3.97 -1.92
C ASP A 118 -9.32 -4.41 -2.98
N ARG A 119 -10.56 -3.92 -2.88
CA ARG A 119 -11.59 -4.20 -3.87
C ARG A 119 -11.23 -3.62 -5.25
N VAL A 120 -10.63 -2.44 -5.29
CA VAL A 120 -10.18 -1.83 -6.55
C VAL A 120 -8.96 -2.55 -7.08
N MET A 121 -7.96 -2.83 -6.22
CA MET A 121 -6.77 -3.63 -6.58
C MET A 121 -7.12 -5.02 -7.08
N GLY A 122 -8.20 -5.62 -6.57
CA GLY A 122 -8.70 -6.93 -7.02
C GLY A 122 -9.13 -6.98 -8.49
N ASN A 123 -9.29 -5.84 -9.16
CA ASN A 123 -9.55 -5.79 -10.61
C ASN A 123 -8.26 -5.84 -11.46
N LEU A 124 -7.09 -5.68 -10.84
CA LEU A 124 -5.82 -5.76 -11.55
C LEU A 124 -5.56 -7.20 -12.02
N GLN A 125 -5.20 -7.38 -13.28
CA GLN A 125 -4.94 -8.68 -13.90
C GLN A 125 -3.46 -9.07 -13.86
N LEU A 126 -2.63 -8.24 -13.26
CA LEU A 126 -1.18 -8.46 -13.07
C LEU A 126 -0.87 -8.62 -11.59
N PRO A 127 0.18 -9.36 -11.23
CA PRO A 127 0.65 -9.38 -9.86
C PRO A 127 1.20 -7.99 -9.47
N TYR A 128 1.06 -7.63 -8.19
CA TYR A 128 1.53 -6.35 -7.69
C TYR A 128 2.20 -6.46 -6.33
N VAL A 129 3.06 -5.49 -6.02
CA VAL A 129 3.63 -5.26 -4.69
C VAL A 129 3.12 -3.92 -4.19
N ALA A 130 2.58 -3.88 -2.97
CA ALA A 130 2.14 -2.65 -2.33
C ALA A 130 3.08 -2.30 -1.19
N MET A 131 3.51 -1.04 -1.13
CA MET A 131 4.27 -0.46 -0.02
C MET A 131 3.34 0.21 0.96
N ILE A 132 3.83 0.48 2.17
CA ILE A 132 3.15 1.30 3.15
C ILE A 132 3.54 2.77 2.96
N GLY A 133 2.57 3.67 2.93
CA GLY A 133 2.78 5.11 3.02
C GLY A 133 2.45 5.65 4.40
N ASN A 134 2.68 6.93 4.67
CA ASN A 134 2.45 7.52 5.98
C ASN A 134 0.97 7.57 6.38
N HIS A 135 0.05 7.78 5.43
CA HIS A 135 -1.38 7.72 5.69
C HIS A 135 -1.87 6.33 6.10
N ASP A 136 -1.16 5.29 5.66
CA ASP A 136 -1.47 3.90 6.01
C ASP A 136 -1.09 3.54 7.47
N PHE A 137 -0.37 4.42 8.19
CA PHE A 137 -0.05 4.24 9.61
C PHE A 137 -1.15 4.77 10.55
N LEU A 138 -2.00 5.66 10.06
CA LEU A 138 -2.99 6.33 10.89
C LEU A 138 -3.94 5.31 11.57
N GLY A 139 -4.30 5.58 12.80
CA GLY A 139 -5.20 4.71 13.58
C GLY A 139 -4.62 3.30 13.79
N THR A 140 -5.25 2.29 13.22
CA THR A 140 -4.82 0.87 13.26
C THR A 140 -4.28 0.39 11.91
N GLY A 141 -3.98 1.32 11.02
CA GLY A 141 -3.64 1.01 9.63
C GLY A 141 -2.34 0.23 9.48
N GLU A 142 -1.32 0.53 10.30
CA GLU A 142 -0.08 -0.26 10.30
C GLU A 142 -0.33 -1.73 10.59
N GLU A 143 -1.14 -2.03 11.61
CA GLU A 143 -1.48 -3.40 11.96
C GLU A 143 -2.27 -4.09 10.84
N TYR A 144 -3.22 -3.37 10.22
CA TYR A 144 -3.96 -3.85 9.06
C TYR A 144 -3.02 -4.16 7.90
N TYR A 145 -2.14 -3.22 7.55
CA TYR A 145 -1.17 -3.38 6.47
C TYR A 145 -0.30 -4.62 6.69
N VAL A 146 0.29 -4.78 7.89
CA VAL A 146 1.16 -5.93 8.20
C VAL A 146 0.41 -7.26 8.08
N LYS A 147 -0.83 -7.33 8.59
CA LYS A 147 -1.67 -8.54 8.45
C LYS A 147 -2.04 -8.82 6.99
N LYS A 148 -2.32 -7.80 6.20
CA LYS A 148 -2.80 -7.91 4.83
C LYS A 148 -1.69 -8.11 3.82
N TYR A 149 -0.67 -7.27 3.85
CA TYR A 149 0.39 -7.21 2.84
C TYR A 149 1.68 -7.89 3.29
N GLY A 150 2.01 -7.87 4.57
CA GLY A 150 3.23 -8.44 5.15
C GLY A 150 4.16 -7.38 5.74
N THR A 151 5.45 -7.68 5.77
CA THR A 151 6.46 -6.78 6.35
C THR A 151 6.59 -5.47 5.58
N LYS A 152 6.94 -4.40 6.29
CA LYS A 152 7.08 -3.04 5.72
C LYS A 152 8.36 -2.87 4.89
N ASN A 153 9.41 -3.61 5.24
CA ASN A 153 10.61 -3.76 4.42
C ASN A 153 10.56 -5.14 3.77
N ILE A 154 10.78 -5.19 2.45
CA ILE A 154 10.73 -6.43 1.68
C ILE A 154 11.65 -6.29 0.46
N SER A 155 12.09 -7.41 -0.11
CA SER A 155 12.83 -7.40 -1.37
C SER A 155 12.33 -8.51 -2.29
N MET A 156 12.59 -8.37 -3.59
CA MET A 156 12.36 -9.40 -4.60
C MET A 156 13.43 -9.32 -5.69
N ILE A 157 13.59 -10.43 -6.44
CA ILE A 157 14.44 -10.47 -7.60
C ILE A 157 13.59 -10.81 -8.83
N ALA A 158 13.34 -9.82 -9.68
CA ALA A 158 12.65 -10.01 -10.95
C ALA A 158 13.68 -10.06 -12.09
N GLY A 159 13.69 -11.15 -12.86
CA GLY A 159 14.76 -11.38 -13.82
C GLY A 159 16.12 -11.37 -13.14
N ARG A 160 16.97 -10.40 -13.47
CA ARG A 160 18.26 -10.17 -12.80
C ARG A 160 18.36 -8.79 -12.14
N VAL A 161 17.21 -8.24 -11.71
CA VAL A 161 17.13 -6.95 -11.01
C VAL A 161 16.57 -7.18 -9.61
N LYS A 162 17.30 -6.75 -8.58
CA LYS A 162 16.83 -6.73 -7.19
C LYS A 162 16.03 -5.46 -6.95
N PHE A 163 14.83 -5.61 -6.43
CA PHE A 163 13.96 -4.55 -5.98
C PHE A 163 13.95 -4.56 -4.45
N VAL A 164 14.31 -3.44 -3.83
CA VAL A 164 14.33 -3.28 -2.38
C VAL A 164 13.31 -2.24 -1.99
N PHE A 165 12.30 -2.65 -1.25
CA PHE A 165 11.20 -1.81 -0.78
C PHE A 165 11.45 -1.43 0.67
N LEU A 166 11.54 -0.14 0.95
CA LEU A 166 11.92 0.40 2.25
C LEU A 166 10.80 1.21 2.89
N ASN A 167 10.50 0.92 4.12
CA ASN A 167 9.74 1.83 4.95
C ASN A 167 10.62 3.03 5.33
N THR A 168 10.19 4.21 4.93
CA THR A 168 10.89 5.48 5.18
C THR A 168 10.03 6.50 5.93
N ASN A 169 8.83 6.11 6.39
CA ASN A 169 7.87 6.96 7.08
C ASN A 169 8.30 7.16 8.55
N ALA A 170 9.37 7.94 8.77
CA ALA A 170 10.04 8.03 10.07
C ALA A 170 9.22 8.80 11.11
N THR A 171 8.45 9.81 10.70
CA THR A 171 7.66 10.62 11.62
C THR A 171 6.52 9.84 12.27
N GLU A 172 6.06 8.74 11.64
CA GLU A 172 5.02 7.87 12.19
C GLU A 172 5.48 7.05 13.42
N TYR A 173 6.75 7.12 13.75
CA TYR A 173 7.33 6.38 14.88
C TYR A 173 7.79 7.26 16.05
N ASP A 174 7.53 8.54 16.05
CA ASP A 174 7.96 9.48 17.12
C ASP A 174 9.41 9.27 17.59
N HIS A 175 10.30 8.93 16.65
CA HIS A 175 11.73 8.62 16.93
C HIS A 175 11.99 7.35 17.76
N VAL A 176 10.99 6.49 17.97
CA VAL A 176 11.13 5.25 18.77
C VAL A 176 11.77 4.11 17.96
N ALA A 177 11.55 4.10 16.64
CA ALA A 177 12.10 3.08 15.74
C ALA A 177 13.15 3.65 14.79
N SER A 178 14.12 2.80 14.39
CA SER A 178 15.10 3.14 13.36
C SER A 178 14.45 3.04 11.97
N VAL A 179 13.94 4.17 11.46
CA VAL A 179 13.31 4.26 10.14
C VAL A 179 13.96 5.41 9.37
N PRO A 180 14.47 5.15 8.14
CA PRO A 180 14.67 3.83 7.54
C PRO A 180 15.65 2.92 8.29
N ASP A 181 15.48 1.61 8.15
CA ASP A 181 16.35 0.60 8.78
C ASP A 181 17.64 0.40 7.96
N LEU A 182 18.70 1.07 8.37
CA LEU A 182 20.02 1.00 7.73
C LEU A 182 20.64 -0.40 7.83
N ASN A 183 20.32 -1.20 8.85
CA ASN A 183 20.81 -2.57 8.95
C ASN A 183 20.16 -3.46 7.90
N TYR A 184 18.85 -3.30 7.68
CA TYR A 184 18.14 -4.01 6.61
C TYR A 184 18.74 -3.64 5.25
N ILE A 185 18.99 -2.36 4.98
CA ILE A 185 19.60 -1.90 3.72
C ILE A 185 20.96 -2.56 3.52
N ARG A 186 21.83 -2.54 4.52
CA ARG A 186 23.15 -3.20 4.46
C ARG A 186 23.02 -4.69 4.17
N GLN A 187 22.14 -5.40 4.89
CA GLN A 187 21.88 -6.82 4.68
C GLN A 187 21.46 -7.09 3.24
N GLN A 188 20.53 -6.29 2.71
CA GLN A 188 20.05 -6.45 1.34
C GLN A 188 21.13 -6.17 0.28
N ALA A 189 22.12 -5.33 0.56
CA ALA A 189 23.24 -5.10 -0.34
C ALA A 189 24.19 -6.32 -0.43
N GLU A 190 24.26 -7.12 0.62
CA GLU A 190 25.15 -8.28 0.73
C GLU A 190 24.48 -9.62 0.32
N GLU A 191 23.15 -9.72 0.48
CA GLU A 191 22.41 -10.96 0.22
C GLU A 191 22.14 -11.20 -1.27
N ASP A 192 22.26 -12.48 -1.69
CA ASP A 192 21.86 -12.97 -3.01
C ASP A 192 22.59 -12.31 -4.20
N THR A 193 23.79 -11.78 -4.01
CA THR A 193 24.54 -11.01 -5.02
C THR A 193 24.91 -11.83 -6.26
N ASP A 194 24.79 -13.14 -6.23
CA ASP A 194 24.94 -14.05 -7.37
C ASP A 194 23.66 -14.16 -8.23
N LYS A 195 22.52 -13.73 -7.69
CA LYS A 195 21.22 -13.86 -8.35
C LYS A 195 20.78 -12.65 -9.15
N PHE A 196 21.39 -11.49 -8.96
CA PHE A 196 21.04 -10.25 -9.64
C PHE A 196 22.28 -9.47 -10.08
N ASP A 197 22.10 -8.51 -10.99
CA ASP A 197 23.18 -7.70 -11.55
C ASP A 197 23.03 -6.21 -11.20
N ARG A 198 21.84 -5.79 -10.78
CA ARG A 198 21.46 -4.38 -10.59
C ARG A 198 20.38 -4.25 -9.54
N THR A 199 20.30 -3.08 -8.93
CA THR A 199 19.33 -2.82 -7.86
C THR A 199 18.49 -1.58 -8.16
N ILE A 200 17.20 -1.66 -7.83
CA ILE A 200 16.26 -0.55 -7.81
C ILE A 200 15.73 -0.44 -6.38
N VAL A 201 15.74 0.76 -5.81
CA VAL A 201 15.26 1.01 -4.45
C VAL A 201 13.93 1.76 -4.51
N LEU A 202 12.98 1.32 -3.71
CA LEU A 202 11.66 1.94 -3.64
C LEU A 202 11.37 2.35 -2.20
N MET A 203 10.77 3.51 -2.06
CA MET A 203 10.39 4.09 -0.77
C MET A 203 9.11 4.90 -0.93
N HIS A 204 8.39 5.16 0.15
CA HIS A 204 7.28 6.11 0.07
C HIS A 204 7.80 7.54 0.18
N ALA A 205 8.43 7.89 1.29
CA ALA A 205 9.01 9.19 1.55
C ALA A 205 10.50 9.20 1.16
N ARG A 206 10.91 10.13 0.28
CA ARG A 206 12.32 10.28 -0.13
C ARG A 206 13.13 11.10 0.87
N PRO A 207 14.46 11.05 0.85
CA PRO A 207 15.30 12.00 1.56
C PRO A 207 14.87 13.46 1.29
N TYR A 208 14.94 14.28 2.33
CA TYR A 208 14.53 15.68 2.38
C TYR A 208 13.04 15.94 2.17
N SER A 209 12.17 14.91 2.28
CA SER A 209 10.75 15.10 2.52
C SER A 209 10.47 15.28 4.02
N ASP A 210 9.26 15.69 4.38
CA ASP A 210 8.85 15.91 5.78
C ASP A 210 8.65 14.60 6.57
N GLN A 211 8.33 13.51 5.89
CA GLN A 211 8.17 12.18 6.50
C GLN A 211 9.49 11.43 6.69
N PHE A 212 10.56 11.82 6.01
CA PHE A 212 11.85 11.15 6.10
C PHE A 212 12.66 11.62 7.32
N ASN A 213 13.45 10.74 7.93
CA ASN A 213 14.41 11.15 8.95
C ASN A 213 15.63 11.83 8.30
N ASN A 214 15.55 13.14 8.10
CA ASN A 214 16.56 13.90 7.38
C ASN A 214 17.93 13.98 8.08
N ASN A 215 18.01 13.60 9.38
CA ASN A 215 19.28 13.49 10.09
C ASN A 215 20.16 12.35 9.57
N ILE A 216 19.56 11.36 8.89
CA ILE A 216 20.27 10.22 8.32
C ILE A 216 20.21 10.17 6.80
N ALA A 217 19.84 11.28 6.13
CA ALA A 217 19.74 11.32 4.68
C ALA A 217 21.07 10.96 3.98
N GLU A 218 22.19 11.56 4.42
CA GLU A 218 23.53 11.25 3.88
C GLU A 218 23.97 9.81 4.18
N PRO A 219 23.86 9.28 5.43
CA PRO A 219 24.11 7.87 5.70
C PRO A 219 23.23 6.94 4.88
N PHE A 220 21.96 7.27 4.70
CA PHE A 220 21.04 6.48 3.88
C PHE A 220 21.54 6.37 2.44
N GLU A 221 21.85 7.51 1.80
CA GLU A 221 22.39 7.53 0.45
C GLU A 221 23.69 6.72 0.34
N TYR A 222 24.61 6.90 1.30
CA TYR A 222 25.84 6.12 1.35
C TYR A 222 25.57 4.61 1.32
N TYR A 223 24.56 4.13 2.06
CA TYR A 223 24.20 2.71 2.02
C TYR A 223 23.56 2.29 0.70
N LEU A 224 22.79 3.16 0.04
CA LEU A 224 22.22 2.86 -1.27
C LEU A 224 23.30 2.70 -2.34
N GLN A 225 24.35 3.51 -2.27
CA GLN A 225 25.50 3.42 -3.20
C GLN A 225 26.31 2.11 -3.04
N ASN A 226 26.13 1.39 -1.91
CA ASN A 226 26.77 0.09 -1.71
C ASN A 226 26.01 -1.08 -2.35
N PHE A 227 24.83 -0.86 -2.89
CA PHE A 227 24.15 -1.89 -3.66
C PHE A 227 24.89 -2.22 -4.95
N LEU A 228 24.71 -3.45 -5.43
CA LEU A 228 25.28 -3.85 -6.73
C LEU A 228 24.60 -3.05 -7.86
N LYS A 229 25.35 -2.14 -8.47
CA LYS A 229 24.90 -1.25 -9.55
C LYS A 229 23.52 -0.64 -9.29
N PRO A 230 23.38 0.23 -8.29
CA PRO A 230 22.12 0.93 -8.04
C PRO A 230 21.75 1.72 -9.30
N MET A 231 20.53 1.51 -9.80
CA MET A 231 20.07 2.10 -11.06
C MET A 231 19.39 3.44 -10.83
N PHE A 232 18.41 3.44 -9.93
CA PHE A 232 17.61 4.61 -9.55
C PHE A 232 16.71 4.27 -8.36
N CYS A 233 16.12 5.31 -7.76
CA CYS A 233 15.12 5.20 -6.73
C CYS A 233 13.74 5.60 -7.26
N ILE A 234 12.67 5.06 -6.64
CA ILE A 234 11.28 5.45 -6.92
C ILE A 234 10.63 5.82 -5.59
N ASN A 235 9.88 6.93 -5.56
CA ASN A 235 9.15 7.36 -4.38
C ASN A 235 7.74 7.87 -4.70
N GLY A 236 6.84 7.82 -3.71
CA GLY A 236 5.54 8.48 -3.67
C GLY A 236 5.60 9.79 -2.88
N HIS A 237 4.60 10.04 -2.06
CA HIS A 237 4.48 11.06 -1.04
C HIS A 237 4.36 12.51 -1.55
N ASP A 238 5.24 12.94 -2.44
CA ASP A 238 5.24 14.33 -2.95
C ASP A 238 4.07 14.63 -3.92
N HIS A 239 3.28 13.65 -4.28
CA HIS A 239 2.16 13.74 -5.25
C HIS A 239 2.55 14.38 -6.59
N SER A 240 3.80 14.34 -6.97
CA SER A 240 4.31 15.03 -8.15
C SER A 240 5.32 14.18 -8.92
N THR A 241 5.24 14.28 -10.23
CA THR A 241 6.29 13.71 -11.09
C THR A 241 7.51 14.60 -11.01
N LYS A 242 8.51 14.17 -10.25
CA LYS A 242 9.77 14.88 -10.08
C LYS A 242 10.92 13.89 -10.32
N ILE A 243 11.92 14.32 -11.05
CA ILE A 243 13.09 13.52 -11.39
C ILE A 243 14.31 14.32 -10.93
N ASP A 244 14.93 13.85 -9.87
CA ASP A 244 15.98 14.57 -9.18
C ASP A 244 17.21 13.68 -8.95
N ASP A 245 18.39 14.26 -9.12
CA ASP A 245 19.64 13.79 -8.52
C ASP A 245 19.84 14.54 -7.20
N ILE A 246 19.23 13.99 -6.12
CA ILE A 246 19.10 14.68 -4.83
C ILE A 246 20.47 14.97 -4.21
N PHE A 247 21.43 14.05 -4.36
CA PHE A 247 22.75 14.12 -3.74
C PHE A 247 23.85 14.52 -4.73
N ASN A 248 23.50 14.75 -6.00
CA ASN A 248 24.45 15.07 -7.10
C ASN A 248 25.53 13.98 -7.27
N ASP A 249 25.16 12.72 -7.16
CA ASP A 249 26.04 11.55 -7.21
C ASP A 249 25.67 10.58 -8.36
N GLY A 250 24.64 10.92 -9.14
CA GLY A 250 24.16 10.17 -10.28
C GLY A 250 23.05 9.18 -9.98
N LEU A 251 22.65 8.98 -8.72
CA LEU A 251 21.48 8.16 -8.37
C LEU A 251 20.22 9.01 -8.48
N ILE A 252 19.40 8.70 -9.48
CA ILE A 252 18.18 9.47 -9.77
C ILE A 252 17.00 8.99 -8.94
N TYR A 253 16.24 9.93 -8.39
CA TYR A 253 14.99 9.69 -7.67
C TYR A 253 13.80 10.05 -8.55
N TYR A 254 12.93 9.09 -8.81
CA TYR A 254 11.69 9.25 -9.58
C TYR A 254 10.49 9.39 -8.66
N GLY A 255 10.01 10.62 -8.48
CA GLY A 255 8.75 10.91 -7.78
C GLY A 255 7.55 10.51 -8.62
N LEU A 256 6.62 9.81 -8.00
CA LEU A 256 5.36 9.40 -8.61
C LEU A 256 4.26 10.43 -8.34
N PRO A 257 3.40 10.71 -9.32
CA PRO A 257 2.21 11.52 -9.09
C PRO A 257 1.17 10.71 -8.31
N SER A 258 0.37 11.37 -7.48
CA SER A 258 -0.88 10.77 -6.98
C SER A 258 -1.80 10.43 -8.16
N VAL A 259 -2.57 9.34 -8.04
CA VAL A 259 -3.49 8.88 -9.10
C VAL A 259 -4.52 9.94 -9.50
N VAL A 260 -4.87 10.89 -8.61
CA VAL A 260 -5.77 12.01 -8.92
C VAL A 260 -5.23 12.94 -10.01
N LYS A 261 -3.91 12.92 -10.25
CA LYS A 261 -3.29 13.64 -11.38
C LYS A 261 -3.48 12.93 -12.72
N ARG A 262 -4.13 11.77 -12.71
CA ARG A 262 -4.41 10.92 -13.87
C ARG A 262 -3.16 10.55 -14.67
N LYS A 263 -2.09 10.23 -13.93
CA LYS A 263 -0.79 9.81 -14.48
C LYS A 263 -0.20 8.68 -13.65
N TYR A 264 0.58 7.82 -14.32
CA TYR A 264 1.45 6.84 -13.67
C TYR A 264 2.72 6.66 -14.50
N LEU A 265 3.72 5.97 -13.96
CA LEU A 265 4.96 5.71 -14.66
C LEU A 265 5.08 4.24 -15.04
N ILE A 266 5.64 3.99 -16.23
CA ILE A 266 6.10 2.66 -16.65
C ILE A 266 7.61 2.71 -16.81
N PHE A 267 8.30 1.75 -16.21
CA PHE A 267 9.74 1.54 -16.40
C PHE A 267 9.98 0.31 -17.25
N THR A 268 10.95 0.41 -18.15
CA THR A 268 11.44 -0.71 -18.94
C THR A 268 12.94 -0.85 -18.70
N ILE A 269 13.34 -2.01 -18.17
CA ILE A 269 14.73 -2.33 -17.86
C ILE A 269 15.22 -3.31 -18.90
N THR A 270 16.28 -2.95 -19.63
CA THR A 270 16.97 -3.80 -20.59
C THR A 270 18.33 -4.26 -20.04
N PRO A 271 19.05 -5.20 -20.65
CA PRO A 271 20.37 -5.61 -20.17
C PRO A 271 21.38 -4.48 -19.99
N SER A 272 21.31 -3.44 -20.82
CA SER A 272 22.31 -2.35 -20.85
C SER A 272 21.80 -0.98 -20.40
N SER A 273 20.49 -0.78 -20.29
CA SER A 273 19.89 0.53 -20.03
C SER A 273 18.52 0.39 -19.35
N TYR A 274 17.94 1.53 -19.03
CA TYR A 274 16.51 1.63 -18.71
C TYR A 274 15.92 2.88 -19.36
N HIS A 275 14.60 2.88 -19.50
CA HIS A 275 13.83 4.07 -19.84
C HIS A 275 12.51 4.07 -19.06
N TYR A 276 11.89 5.22 -18.97
CA TYR A 276 10.60 5.38 -18.34
C TYR A 276 9.64 6.14 -19.25
N GLU A 277 8.36 5.92 -19.01
CA GLU A 277 7.24 6.57 -19.69
C GLU A 277 6.32 7.16 -18.63
N ILE A 278 5.90 8.42 -18.83
CA ILE A 278 4.79 9.01 -18.05
C ILE A 278 3.53 8.77 -18.88
N VAL A 279 2.59 8.03 -18.32
CA VAL A 279 1.35 7.65 -18.99
C VAL A 279 0.20 8.48 -18.44
N ASP A 280 -0.54 9.15 -19.31
CA ASP A 280 -1.83 9.78 -19.00
C ASP A 280 -2.97 8.75 -19.24
N PHE A 281 -3.97 8.67 -18.32
CA PHE A 281 -5.07 7.71 -18.41
C PHE A 281 -6.45 8.33 -18.20
#